data_d82e787af6dc82f04350e8ede9bb14dc
#
_entry.id   d82e787af6dc82f04350e8ede9bb14dc
#
_cell.length_a   1.000
_cell.length_b   1.000
_cell.length_c   1.000
_cell.angle_alpha   90.00
_cell.angle_beta   90.00
_cell.angle_gamma   90.00
#
_symmetry.space_group_name_H-M   'P 1'
#
loop_
_entity.id
_entity.type
_entity.pdbx_description
1 polymer ?
#
loop_
_entity_poly.entity_id
_entity_poly.type
_entity_poly.pdbx_seq_one_letter_code
_entity_poly.pdbx_strand_id
1 'polypeptide(L)'
;MITSIDKILKQGIEKFGLDDYIFEKEEGNFKSYTYNEFYEDVLKFTSFFYAKGLKNKKIALYAENSYNYMVADIAIMAYTGICVSMAQQWKSKDIKNIINEIGIEAIIYDKSRQVIIDELEAEYKNIEYISFDDLKNLKVQKEIDLTAVDIEQCSKIVFSSGTTGEPKAVMLSQKNMFANVDNLFRRAAMDSSDSCYLFLPLAHTYGGIGNFLYSLISGMKIYICSDKTKIIEEIKEVRPSLFSAVPLVLNKVYEYAVSTSTSIQEILGGNIKYLFCGGAFLEPKIRKYIKDEGVNLLEAYGLSETTSLISLEYSYNKDDFDSVGTIFENQIVRIDEPDANGIGEITVKGDNIFIGYYNREDLYKSVFDELGYFHTGDIGYVKENKLYLVGRKKRVIIKPNARNIYPEELEVLLLERFDVDAVKIYEKQDKLHCSLYSNRLKYSKELLKEINSHLPKYAKMDSCEVIKNNLSTKLK
;
A
#
# COMPACT_ATOMS: atom_id res chain seq x y z
N MET A 1 -6.14 23.04 8.47
CA MET A 1 -5.60 22.51 7.21
C MET A 1 -4.12 22.26 7.41
N ILE A 2 -3.69 21.02 7.31
CA ILE A 2 -2.29 20.60 7.46
C ILE A 2 -1.54 21.10 6.22
N THR A 3 -0.42 21.79 6.38
CA THR A 3 0.17 22.54 5.26
C THR A 3 1.60 22.11 4.90
N SER A 4 2.34 21.45 5.80
CA SER A 4 3.68 20.88 5.52
C SER A 4 4.10 19.92 6.61
N ILE A 5 5.04 19.00 6.30
CA ILE A 5 5.65 18.10 7.30
C ILE A 5 6.34 18.91 8.41
N ASP A 6 7.05 19.98 8.07
CA ASP A 6 7.69 20.87 9.05
C ASP A 6 6.70 21.41 10.11
N LYS A 7 5.54 21.89 9.64
CA LYS A 7 4.50 22.38 10.58
C LYS A 7 3.91 21.27 11.44
N ILE A 8 3.71 20.06 10.85
CA ILE A 8 3.22 18.90 11.61
C ILE A 8 4.20 18.54 12.71
N LEU A 9 5.49 18.46 12.40
CA LEU A 9 6.52 18.14 13.37
C LEU A 9 6.51 19.15 14.54
N LYS A 10 6.46 20.45 14.25
CA LYS A 10 6.43 21.51 15.25
C LYS A 10 5.16 21.45 16.13
N GLN A 11 3.99 21.25 15.50
CA GLN A 11 2.74 21.08 16.23
C GLN A 11 2.71 19.76 17.05
N GLY A 12 3.32 18.69 16.51
CA GLY A 12 3.43 17.40 17.20
C GLY A 12 4.26 17.50 18.48
N ILE A 13 5.36 18.25 18.46
CA ILE A 13 6.18 18.50 19.67
C ILE A 13 5.33 19.20 20.75
N GLU A 14 4.58 20.22 20.37
CA GLU A 14 3.74 20.96 21.33
C GLU A 14 2.66 20.08 21.95
N LYS A 15 2.13 19.12 21.20
CA LYS A 15 1.00 18.27 21.63
C LYS A 15 1.45 16.97 22.28
N PHE A 16 2.48 16.30 21.74
CA PHE A 16 2.83 14.91 22.02
C PHE A 16 4.30 14.74 22.44
N GLY A 17 5.04 15.83 22.64
CA GLY A 17 6.50 15.82 22.72
C GLY A 17 7.09 14.79 23.68
N LEU A 18 6.49 14.59 24.86
CA LEU A 18 6.94 13.62 25.87
C LEU A 18 6.27 12.24 25.74
N ASP A 19 5.30 12.09 24.84
CA ASP A 19 4.63 10.80 24.66
C ASP A 19 5.53 9.83 23.91
N ASP A 20 5.52 8.57 24.34
CA ASP A 20 6.11 7.48 23.57
C ASP A 20 5.38 7.37 22.22
N TYR A 21 6.17 7.37 21.13
CA TYR A 21 5.63 7.46 19.78
C TYR A 21 5.97 6.25 18.92
N ILE A 22 7.25 5.89 18.81
CA ILE A 22 7.68 4.76 17.98
C ILE A 22 8.30 3.70 18.88
N PHE A 23 7.91 2.44 18.63
CA PHE A 23 8.39 1.27 19.34
C PHE A 23 9.06 0.31 18.36
N GLU A 24 10.31 0.00 18.59
CA GLU A 24 11.10 -0.97 17.82
C GLU A 24 11.69 -2.03 18.76
N LYS A 25 11.71 -3.30 18.33
CA LYS A 25 12.30 -4.37 19.15
C LYS A 25 13.81 -4.34 19.08
N GLU A 26 14.46 -4.19 20.25
CA GLU A 26 15.88 -4.40 20.46
C GLU A 26 16.05 -5.57 21.45
N GLU A 27 16.81 -6.59 21.09
CA GLU A 27 17.07 -7.79 21.94
C GLU A 27 15.79 -8.46 22.51
N GLY A 28 14.71 -8.43 21.73
CA GLY A 28 13.44 -9.06 22.06
C GLY A 28 12.45 -8.19 22.84
N ASN A 29 12.86 -7.00 23.31
CA ASN A 29 12.00 -6.05 24.02
C ASN A 29 11.71 -4.81 23.17
N PHE A 30 10.52 -4.23 23.32
CA PHE A 30 10.23 -2.95 22.70
C PHE A 30 10.94 -1.81 23.42
N LYS A 31 11.80 -1.11 22.69
CA LYS A 31 12.34 0.19 23.05
C LYS A 31 11.44 1.26 22.46
N SER A 32 11.09 2.27 23.24
CA SER A 32 10.32 3.42 22.79
C SER A 32 11.21 4.61 22.45
N TYR A 33 10.73 5.41 21.51
CA TYR A 33 11.24 6.73 21.20
C TYR A 33 10.09 7.71 21.32
N THR A 34 10.30 8.80 22.06
CA THR A 34 9.32 9.87 22.21
C THR A 34 9.19 10.68 20.92
N TYR A 35 8.12 11.48 20.80
CA TYR A 35 7.96 12.36 19.66
C TYR A 35 9.08 13.43 19.59
N ASN A 36 9.55 13.92 20.75
CA ASN A 36 10.70 14.83 20.81
C ASN A 36 12.00 14.18 20.31
N GLU A 37 12.31 12.95 20.76
CA GLU A 37 13.49 12.22 20.29
C GLU A 37 13.41 12.00 18.76
N PHE A 38 12.24 11.62 18.26
CA PHE A 38 12.03 11.47 16.82
C PHE A 38 12.33 12.77 16.07
N TYR A 39 11.81 13.90 16.52
CA TYR A 39 12.07 15.19 15.89
C TYR A 39 13.54 15.61 15.97
N GLU A 40 14.18 15.43 17.13
CA GLU A 40 15.62 15.71 17.28
C GLU A 40 16.45 14.86 16.31
N ASP A 41 16.12 13.61 16.11
CA ASP A 41 16.81 12.72 15.20
C ASP A 41 16.55 13.11 13.73
N VAL A 42 15.34 13.58 13.39
CA VAL A 42 15.05 14.19 12.08
C VAL A 42 15.98 15.38 11.83
N LEU A 43 16.21 16.24 12.82
CA LEU A 43 17.13 17.38 12.71
C LEU A 43 18.59 16.94 12.57
N LYS A 44 19.03 15.92 13.32
CA LYS A 44 20.39 15.35 13.22
C LYS A 44 20.63 14.77 11.83
N PHE A 45 19.68 14.01 11.28
CA PHE A 45 19.80 13.44 9.93
C PHE A 45 19.82 14.54 8.87
N THR A 46 18.93 15.54 8.99
CA THR A 46 18.94 16.71 8.10
C THR A 46 20.29 17.44 8.11
N SER A 47 20.87 17.67 9.31
CA SER A 47 22.19 18.28 9.46
C SER A 47 23.27 17.49 8.74
N PHE A 48 23.27 16.18 8.93
CA PHE A 48 24.21 15.28 8.29
C PHE A 48 24.08 15.33 6.76
N PHE A 49 22.84 15.27 6.25
CA PHE A 49 22.59 15.34 4.80
C PHE A 49 23.06 16.67 4.21
N TYR A 50 22.85 17.79 4.91
CA TYR A 50 23.34 19.09 4.47
C TYR A 50 24.87 19.15 4.46
N ALA A 51 25.54 18.61 5.49
CA ALA A 51 27.01 18.53 5.54
C ALA A 51 27.60 17.68 4.40
N LYS A 52 26.84 16.69 3.91
CA LYS A 52 27.20 15.89 2.74
C LYS A 52 26.80 16.52 1.39
N GLY A 53 26.25 17.74 1.40
CA GLY A 53 25.87 18.46 0.16
C GLY A 53 24.60 17.86 -0.50
N LEU A 54 23.75 17.17 0.26
CA LEU A 54 22.56 16.47 -0.26
C LEU A 54 21.30 17.34 -0.29
N LYS A 55 21.38 18.63 0.03
CA LYS A 55 20.25 19.57 -0.09
C LYS A 55 19.74 19.62 -1.54
N ASN A 56 18.42 19.52 -1.73
CA ASN A 56 17.71 19.47 -3.01
C ASN A 56 18.11 18.28 -3.90
N LYS A 57 18.56 17.18 -3.30
CA LYS A 57 18.98 15.95 -3.99
C LYS A 57 17.91 14.85 -3.95
N LYS A 58 18.08 13.89 -4.83
CA LYS A 58 17.27 12.66 -4.86
C LYS A 58 17.98 11.59 -4.07
N ILE A 59 17.42 11.25 -2.93
CA ILE A 59 18.00 10.35 -1.95
C ILE A 59 17.13 9.09 -1.86
N ALA A 60 17.72 7.96 -2.19
CA ALA A 60 17.01 6.68 -2.10
C ALA A 60 17.06 6.10 -0.68
N LEU A 61 15.95 5.52 -0.25
CA LEU A 61 15.86 4.66 0.94
C LEU A 61 15.71 3.21 0.50
N TYR A 62 16.71 2.38 0.79
CA TYR A 62 16.76 0.97 0.47
C TYR A 62 17.03 0.14 1.73
N ALA A 63 15.99 -0.04 2.55
CA ALA A 63 16.08 -0.67 3.86
C ALA A 63 14.76 -1.32 4.28
N GLU A 64 14.82 -2.16 5.32
CA GLU A 64 13.64 -2.65 6.02
C GLU A 64 12.99 -1.53 6.86
N ASN A 65 11.72 -1.75 7.26
CA ASN A 65 11.06 -0.84 8.20
C ASN A 65 11.86 -0.78 9.50
N SER A 66 12.19 0.43 9.93
CA SER A 66 12.92 0.69 11.18
C SER A 66 12.67 2.12 11.64
N TYR A 67 12.99 2.40 12.89
CA TYR A 67 13.01 3.76 13.40
C TYR A 67 13.86 4.69 12.53
N ASN A 68 15.08 4.27 12.17
CA ASN A 68 15.97 5.06 11.32
C ASN A 68 15.41 5.30 9.92
N TYR A 69 14.68 4.34 9.33
CA TYR A 69 13.97 4.54 8.06
C TYR A 69 12.97 5.70 8.17
N MET A 70 12.17 5.70 9.24
CA MET A 70 11.13 6.72 9.47
C MET A 70 11.76 8.11 9.68
N VAL A 71 12.83 8.19 10.45
CA VAL A 71 13.60 9.44 10.65
C VAL A 71 14.16 9.95 9.33
N ALA A 72 14.81 9.09 8.54
CA ALA A 72 15.40 9.47 7.25
C ALA A 72 14.33 9.90 6.24
N ASP A 73 13.21 9.17 6.14
CA ASP A 73 12.08 9.49 5.24
C ASP A 73 11.56 10.91 5.50
N ILE A 74 11.32 11.23 6.78
CA ILE A 74 10.84 12.57 7.17
C ILE A 74 11.93 13.64 6.98
N ALA A 75 13.18 13.39 7.35
CA ALA A 75 14.27 14.35 7.18
C ALA A 75 14.48 14.72 5.70
N ILE A 76 14.33 13.74 4.80
CA ILE A 76 14.44 13.99 3.36
C ILE A 76 13.24 14.79 2.88
N MET A 77 12.00 14.33 3.15
CA MET A 77 10.78 14.96 2.63
C MET A 77 10.54 16.36 3.22
N ALA A 78 10.89 16.59 4.48
CA ALA A 78 10.62 17.87 5.16
C ALA A 78 11.60 18.95 4.77
N TYR A 79 12.91 18.60 4.62
CA TYR A 79 13.96 19.61 4.57
C TYR A 79 15.04 19.36 3.51
N THR A 80 15.25 18.10 3.07
CA THR A 80 16.44 17.79 2.29
C THR A 80 16.19 17.76 0.79
N GLY A 81 15.11 17.09 0.32
CA GLY A 81 14.87 16.95 -1.12
C GLY A 81 13.79 15.93 -1.46
N ILE A 82 14.10 15.01 -2.38
CA ILE A 82 13.18 14.00 -2.85
C ILE A 82 13.55 12.63 -2.28
N CYS A 83 12.66 12.04 -1.48
CA CYS A 83 12.80 10.68 -0.99
C CYS A 83 12.38 9.68 -2.08
N VAL A 84 13.29 8.82 -2.51
CA VAL A 84 13.03 7.75 -3.48
C VAL A 84 12.93 6.42 -2.72
N SER A 85 11.71 5.94 -2.53
CA SER A 85 11.44 4.75 -1.72
C SER A 85 11.63 3.47 -2.54
N MET A 86 12.72 2.74 -2.28
CA MET A 86 13.03 1.50 -3.00
C MET A 86 12.35 0.28 -2.37
N ALA A 87 11.82 -0.61 -3.20
CA ALA A 87 11.20 -1.84 -2.71
C ALA A 87 12.24 -2.80 -2.14
N GLN A 88 11.95 -3.35 -0.95
CA GLN A 88 12.87 -4.21 -0.19
C GLN A 88 13.33 -5.46 -0.96
N GLN A 89 12.49 -6.02 -1.84
CA GLN A 89 12.77 -7.21 -2.63
C GLN A 89 13.60 -6.96 -3.89
N TRP A 90 13.90 -5.72 -4.26
CA TRP A 90 14.68 -5.40 -5.44
C TRP A 90 16.11 -5.89 -5.32
N LYS A 91 16.63 -6.32 -6.47
CA LYS A 91 18.01 -6.77 -6.62
C LYS A 91 18.87 -5.68 -7.28
N SER A 92 20.15 -5.88 -7.30
CA SER A 92 21.11 -4.99 -7.94
C SER A 92 20.67 -4.49 -9.33
N LYS A 93 20.17 -5.39 -10.19
CA LYS A 93 19.69 -5.03 -11.53
C LYS A 93 18.53 -4.01 -11.49
N ASP A 94 17.57 -4.22 -10.61
CA ASP A 94 16.40 -3.35 -10.51
C ASP A 94 16.84 -1.95 -10.04
N ILE A 95 17.74 -1.91 -9.05
CA ILE A 95 18.27 -0.67 -8.47
C ILE A 95 19.10 0.09 -9.50
N LYS A 96 19.92 -0.59 -10.31
CA LYS A 96 20.70 0.03 -11.40
C LYS A 96 19.80 0.74 -12.41
N ASN A 97 18.67 0.10 -12.78
CA ASN A 97 17.70 0.72 -13.67
C ASN A 97 17.16 2.02 -13.06
N ILE A 98 16.78 2.00 -11.78
CA ILE A 98 16.27 3.18 -11.07
C ILE A 98 17.31 4.28 -10.90
N ILE A 99 18.57 3.92 -10.58
CA ILE A 99 19.67 4.88 -10.51
C ILE A 99 19.79 5.64 -11.83
N ASN A 100 19.79 4.92 -12.95
CA ASN A 100 19.95 5.50 -14.28
C ASN A 100 18.73 6.32 -14.73
N GLU A 101 17.50 5.85 -14.42
CA GLU A 101 16.27 6.53 -14.79
C GLU A 101 16.05 7.82 -13.99
N ILE A 102 16.25 7.76 -12.66
CA ILE A 102 15.94 8.87 -11.76
C ILE A 102 17.14 9.78 -11.54
N GLY A 103 18.36 9.25 -11.66
CA GLY A 103 19.59 9.98 -11.33
C GLY A 103 19.71 10.15 -9.81
N ILE A 104 19.75 9.03 -9.09
CA ILE A 104 19.94 8.97 -7.64
C ILE A 104 21.31 9.54 -7.28
N GLU A 105 21.37 10.38 -6.24
CA GLU A 105 22.60 11.04 -5.79
C GLU A 105 23.11 10.50 -4.46
N ALA A 106 22.22 9.88 -3.65
CA ALA A 106 22.60 9.13 -2.46
C ALA A 106 21.70 7.93 -2.24
N ILE A 107 22.21 6.88 -1.60
CA ILE A 107 21.45 5.70 -1.17
C ILE A 107 21.68 5.50 0.32
N ILE A 108 20.60 5.57 1.11
CA ILE A 108 20.60 5.25 2.53
C ILE A 108 20.11 3.80 2.68
N TYR A 109 20.84 2.99 3.45
CA TYR A 109 20.57 1.56 3.53
C TYR A 109 20.80 0.98 4.93
N ASP A 110 20.20 -0.18 5.18
CA ASP A 110 20.49 -0.99 6.36
C ASP A 110 21.51 -2.08 6.05
N LYS A 111 22.12 -2.63 7.11
CA LYS A 111 23.17 -3.65 7.01
C LYS A 111 22.75 -4.89 6.20
N SER A 112 21.46 -5.22 6.13
CA SER A 112 20.97 -6.38 5.36
C SER A 112 21.16 -6.21 3.85
N ARG A 113 21.38 -4.96 3.39
CA ARG A 113 21.58 -4.59 1.98
C ARG A 113 23.03 -4.52 1.56
N GLN A 114 23.98 -4.67 2.47
CA GLN A 114 25.43 -4.44 2.24
C GLN A 114 25.93 -5.13 0.97
N VAL A 115 25.60 -6.41 0.75
CA VAL A 115 26.07 -7.18 -0.42
C VAL A 115 25.65 -6.52 -1.74
N ILE A 116 24.42 -6.01 -1.82
CA ILE A 116 23.93 -5.32 -3.02
C ILE A 116 24.59 -3.95 -3.15
N ILE A 117 24.78 -3.26 -2.05
CA ILE A 117 25.44 -1.95 -2.03
C ILE A 117 26.89 -2.07 -2.50
N ASP A 118 27.65 -3.08 -2.07
CA ASP A 118 29.03 -3.30 -2.52
C ASP A 118 29.12 -3.47 -4.05
N GLU A 119 28.12 -4.18 -4.67
CA GLU A 119 28.02 -4.29 -6.12
C GLU A 119 27.72 -2.93 -6.80
N LEU A 120 26.86 -2.13 -6.22
CA LEU A 120 26.48 -0.82 -6.76
C LEU A 120 27.64 0.18 -6.61
N GLU A 121 28.31 0.21 -5.46
CA GLU A 121 29.45 1.06 -5.18
C GLU A 121 30.64 0.78 -6.11
N ALA A 122 30.82 -0.45 -6.53
CA ALA A 122 31.84 -0.82 -7.51
C ALA A 122 31.64 -0.11 -8.87
N GLU A 123 30.38 0.15 -9.27
CA GLU A 123 30.00 0.69 -10.58
C GLU A 123 29.65 2.19 -10.53
N TYR A 124 28.96 2.65 -9.49
CA TYR A 124 28.45 4.03 -9.37
C TYR A 124 29.23 4.81 -8.31
N LYS A 125 30.47 5.24 -8.64
CA LYS A 125 31.39 5.94 -7.73
C LYS A 125 30.97 7.37 -7.33
N ASN A 126 30.03 7.96 -8.03
CA ASN A 126 29.51 9.30 -7.82
C ASN A 126 28.25 9.37 -6.96
N ILE A 127 27.77 8.22 -6.46
CA ILE A 127 26.67 8.16 -5.52
C ILE A 127 27.23 8.12 -4.10
N GLU A 128 26.61 8.86 -3.18
CA GLU A 128 26.92 8.78 -1.75
C GLU A 128 26.18 7.59 -1.13
N TYR A 129 26.91 6.65 -0.53
CA TYR A 129 26.33 5.48 0.16
C TYR A 129 26.41 5.72 1.66
N ILE A 130 25.24 5.70 2.33
CA ILE A 130 25.10 6.01 3.75
C ILE A 130 24.43 4.84 4.46
N SER A 131 25.16 4.16 5.32
CA SER A 131 24.59 3.15 6.20
C SER A 131 23.83 3.80 7.34
N PHE A 132 22.76 3.17 7.84
CA PHE A 132 22.16 3.61 9.10
C PHE A 132 23.12 3.56 10.28
N ASP A 133 24.19 2.75 10.21
CA ASP A 133 25.23 2.75 11.23
C ASP A 133 26.05 4.06 11.25
N ASP A 134 26.22 4.74 10.09
CA ASP A 134 26.89 6.04 9.99
C ASP A 134 26.05 7.16 10.63
N LEU A 135 24.75 6.94 10.77
CA LEU A 135 23.81 7.89 11.37
C LEU A 135 23.68 7.72 12.89
N LYS A 136 24.32 6.69 13.46
CA LYS A 136 24.40 6.52 14.92
C LYS A 136 25.31 7.58 15.53
N ASN A 137 24.93 8.10 16.69
CA ASN A 137 25.73 9.08 17.46
C ASN A 137 25.94 10.44 16.79
N LEU A 138 25.11 10.82 15.82
CA LEU A 138 25.14 12.16 15.27
C LEU A 138 24.83 13.22 16.33
N LYS A 139 25.53 14.36 16.24
CA LYS A 139 25.26 15.53 17.08
C LYS A 139 24.52 16.57 16.25
N VAL A 140 23.51 17.21 16.83
CA VAL A 140 22.87 18.39 16.20
C VAL A 140 23.93 19.48 16.04
N GLN A 141 24.13 19.94 14.82
CA GLN A 141 24.89 21.19 14.58
C GLN A 141 23.96 22.35 14.96
N LYS A 142 24.44 23.25 15.80
CA LYS A 142 23.63 24.27 16.51
C LYS A 142 22.92 25.30 15.63
N GLU A 143 23.28 25.44 14.36
CA GLU A 143 22.68 26.44 13.46
C GLU A 143 22.48 25.84 12.07
N ILE A 144 21.32 25.20 11.87
CA ILE A 144 20.91 24.78 10.52
C ILE A 144 19.83 25.75 10.08
N ASP A 145 20.07 26.42 8.95
CA ASP A 145 19.02 27.14 8.25
C ASP A 145 18.10 26.11 7.55
N LEU A 146 17.08 25.67 8.30
CA LEU A 146 16.08 24.71 7.83
C LEU A 146 15.14 25.40 6.86
N THR A 147 15.27 25.09 5.60
CA THR A 147 14.31 25.47 4.57
C THR A 147 13.36 24.29 4.31
N ALA A 148 12.11 24.46 4.62
CA ALA A 148 11.10 23.43 4.33
C ALA A 148 10.95 23.22 2.81
N VAL A 149 10.78 21.96 2.41
CA VAL A 149 10.48 21.60 1.01
C VAL A 149 9.10 22.15 0.64
N ASP A 150 8.99 22.73 -0.56
CA ASP A 150 7.71 23.22 -1.09
C ASP A 150 6.68 22.10 -1.20
N ILE A 151 5.50 22.33 -0.63
CA ILE A 151 4.45 21.31 -0.53
C ILE A 151 3.83 20.90 -1.87
N GLU A 152 3.95 21.73 -2.90
CA GLU A 152 3.44 21.45 -4.25
C GLU A 152 4.47 20.69 -5.10
N GLN A 153 5.76 20.71 -4.72
CA GLN A 153 6.81 20.03 -5.45
C GLN A 153 6.88 18.55 -5.07
N CYS A 154 7.53 17.76 -5.93
CA CYS A 154 7.82 16.36 -5.63
C CYS A 154 8.68 16.26 -4.37
N SER A 155 8.20 15.56 -3.36
CA SER A 155 8.93 15.26 -2.14
C SER A 155 9.16 13.76 -1.95
N LYS A 156 8.36 12.92 -2.63
CA LYS A 156 8.50 11.46 -2.57
C LYS A 156 8.27 10.83 -3.94
N ILE A 157 9.10 9.85 -4.28
CA ILE A 157 8.89 8.95 -5.41
C ILE A 157 8.65 7.54 -4.87
N VAL A 158 7.53 6.96 -5.26
CA VAL A 158 7.18 5.56 -5.00
C VAL A 158 7.03 4.83 -6.33
N PHE A 159 7.03 3.50 -6.30
CA PHE A 159 6.94 2.71 -7.53
C PHE A 159 5.65 1.92 -7.56
N SER A 160 4.90 2.07 -8.65
CA SER A 160 3.78 1.19 -8.97
C SER A 160 4.22 0.06 -9.89
N SER A 161 3.62 -1.12 -9.74
CA SER A 161 3.84 -2.25 -10.64
C SER A 161 3.21 -1.92 -11.99
N GLY A 162 4.04 -1.53 -12.95
CA GLY A 162 3.59 -1.29 -14.33
C GLY A 162 2.98 -2.54 -14.95
N THR A 163 1.92 -2.37 -15.73
CA THR A 163 1.29 -3.45 -16.51
C THR A 163 2.23 -4.05 -17.59
N THR A 164 3.32 -3.36 -17.90
CA THR A 164 4.40 -3.78 -18.80
C THR A 164 5.51 -4.55 -18.09
N GLY A 165 5.42 -4.72 -16.76
CA GLY A 165 6.43 -5.40 -15.94
C GLY A 165 7.55 -4.48 -15.43
N GLU A 166 7.69 -3.27 -15.95
CA GLU A 166 8.64 -2.27 -15.45
C GLU A 166 7.96 -1.37 -14.39
N PRO A 167 8.61 -1.13 -13.23
CA PRO A 167 8.09 -0.21 -12.23
C PRO A 167 7.97 1.21 -12.79
N LYS A 168 6.88 1.91 -12.48
CA LYS A 168 6.70 3.32 -12.82
C LYS A 168 7.02 4.18 -11.60
N ALA A 169 7.87 5.18 -11.78
CA ALA A 169 8.24 6.13 -10.73
C ALA A 169 7.16 7.22 -10.56
N VAL A 170 6.29 7.03 -9.59
CA VAL A 170 5.16 7.92 -9.26
C VAL A 170 5.63 9.05 -8.37
N MET A 171 5.50 10.28 -8.82
CA MET A 171 5.91 11.49 -8.08
C MET A 171 4.76 12.00 -7.21
N LEU A 172 5.01 12.16 -5.92
CA LEU A 172 4.06 12.64 -4.92
C LEU A 172 4.56 13.93 -4.27
N SER A 173 3.67 14.90 -4.13
CA SER A 173 3.90 16.10 -3.34
C SER A 173 3.39 15.93 -1.90
N GLN A 174 3.84 16.79 -0.98
CA GLN A 174 3.27 16.81 0.38
C GLN A 174 1.77 17.10 0.36
N LYS A 175 1.31 17.97 -0.56
CA LYS A 175 -0.11 18.28 -0.74
C LYS A 175 -0.93 17.03 -1.07
N ASN A 176 -0.45 16.20 -2.02
CA ASN A 176 -1.13 14.95 -2.34
C ASN A 176 -1.26 14.03 -1.12
N MET A 177 -0.15 13.86 -0.37
CA MET A 177 -0.13 13.01 0.82
C MET A 177 -1.08 13.52 1.90
N PHE A 178 -1.12 14.83 2.15
CA PHE A 178 -2.01 15.40 3.17
C PHE A 178 -3.47 15.35 2.78
N ALA A 179 -3.80 15.48 1.49
CA ALA A 179 -5.18 15.31 1.02
C ALA A 179 -5.72 13.93 1.40
N ASN A 180 -4.87 12.89 1.33
CA ASN A 180 -5.24 11.54 1.72
C ASN A 180 -5.32 11.34 3.24
N VAL A 181 -4.36 11.88 3.99
CA VAL A 181 -4.36 11.75 5.46
C VAL A 181 -5.53 12.50 6.10
N ASP A 182 -5.94 13.66 5.57
CA ASP A 182 -7.15 14.38 6.03
C ASP A 182 -8.41 13.50 5.85
N ASN A 183 -8.50 12.76 4.76
CA ASN A 183 -9.57 11.79 4.53
C ASN A 183 -9.60 10.67 5.58
N LEU A 184 -8.43 10.12 5.91
CA LEU A 184 -8.33 9.09 6.96
C LEU A 184 -8.78 9.62 8.31
N PHE A 185 -8.38 10.84 8.67
CA PHE A 185 -8.82 11.50 9.90
C PHE A 185 -10.33 11.63 10.01
N ARG A 186 -10.99 11.99 8.91
CA ARG A 186 -12.45 12.15 8.88
C ARG A 186 -13.18 10.82 9.03
N ARG A 187 -12.58 9.71 8.61
CA ARG A 187 -13.22 8.39 8.58
C ARG A 187 -12.90 7.53 9.78
N ALA A 188 -11.69 7.57 10.26
CA ALA A 188 -11.19 6.73 11.33
C ALA A 188 -10.30 7.58 12.23
N ALA A 189 -10.89 8.51 12.98
CA ALA A 189 -10.15 9.40 13.88
C ALA A 189 -9.39 8.60 14.94
N MET A 190 -8.06 8.78 14.96
CA MET A 190 -7.14 8.19 15.93
C MET A 190 -6.38 9.31 16.64
N ASP A 191 -5.89 9.05 17.83
CA ASP A 191 -5.14 10.00 18.64
C ASP A 191 -3.94 9.32 19.36
N SER A 192 -3.26 10.04 20.25
CA SER A 192 -2.08 9.53 20.96
C SER A 192 -2.35 8.40 21.96
N SER A 193 -3.62 8.14 22.30
CA SER A 193 -4.02 6.97 23.08
C SER A 193 -4.07 5.68 22.26
N ASP A 194 -4.14 5.82 20.93
CA ASP A 194 -4.21 4.73 19.98
C ASP A 194 -2.83 4.21 19.58
N SER A 195 -2.83 3.03 18.94
CA SER A 195 -1.60 2.41 18.45
C SER A 195 -1.85 1.62 17.18
N CYS A 196 -0.85 1.59 16.29
CA CYS A 196 -0.85 0.70 15.15
C CYS A 196 0.33 -0.27 15.18
N TYR A 197 0.13 -1.44 14.58
CA TYR A 197 1.19 -2.41 14.32
C TYR A 197 1.59 -2.33 12.85
N LEU A 198 2.82 -1.85 12.61
CA LEU A 198 3.33 -1.53 11.28
C LEU A 198 4.16 -2.68 10.71
N PHE A 199 3.54 -3.54 9.89
CA PHE A 199 4.26 -4.55 9.11
C PHE A 199 4.31 -4.23 7.61
N LEU A 200 3.43 -3.37 7.12
CA LEU A 200 3.42 -2.95 5.71
C LEU A 200 4.69 -2.15 5.38
N PRO A 201 5.31 -2.38 4.20
CA PRO A 201 6.51 -1.65 3.83
C PRO A 201 6.29 -0.14 3.78
N LEU A 202 7.16 0.61 4.44
CA LEU A 202 7.17 2.09 4.39
C LEU A 202 7.45 2.62 2.97
N ALA A 203 8.07 1.81 2.13
CA ALA A 203 8.33 2.14 0.72
C ALA A 203 7.06 2.22 -0.13
N HIS A 204 5.93 1.66 0.33
CA HIS A 204 4.64 1.74 -0.34
C HIS A 204 3.73 2.79 0.29
N THR A 205 2.87 3.42 -0.52
CA THR A 205 1.94 4.46 -0.06
C THR A 205 1.05 3.99 1.09
N TYR A 206 0.63 2.73 1.10
CA TYR A 206 -0.21 2.20 2.17
C TYR A 206 0.51 2.18 3.52
N GLY A 207 1.76 1.68 3.60
CA GLY A 207 2.57 1.72 4.82
C GLY A 207 3.07 3.13 5.17
N GLY A 208 3.64 3.83 4.19
CA GLY A 208 4.29 5.12 4.39
C GLY A 208 3.32 6.28 4.62
N ILE A 209 2.17 6.31 3.92
CA ILE A 209 1.19 7.38 4.04
C ILE A 209 0.03 6.95 4.94
N GLY A 210 -0.58 5.81 4.63
CA GLY A 210 -1.77 5.32 5.34
C GLY A 210 -1.52 4.92 6.80
N ASN A 211 -0.31 4.56 7.18
CA ASN A 211 0.05 4.28 8.57
C ASN A 211 1.00 5.34 9.13
N PHE A 212 2.20 5.49 8.57
CA PHE A 212 3.24 6.31 9.19
C PHE A 212 2.89 7.81 9.16
N LEU A 213 2.60 8.39 7.99
CA LEU A 213 2.28 9.82 7.92
C LEU A 213 0.98 10.14 8.67
N TYR A 214 0.01 9.23 8.64
CA TYR A 214 -1.21 9.36 9.44
C TYR A 214 -0.91 9.35 10.95
N SER A 215 -0.03 8.45 11.41
CA SER A 215 0.42 8.40 12.80
C SER A 215 1.19 9.67 13.21
N LEU A 216 2.06 10.20 12.34
CA LEU A 216 2.80 11.42 12.60
C LEU A 216 1.89 12.61 12.92
N ILE A 217 0.72 12.67 12.28
CA ILE A 217 -0.25 13.75 12.46
C ILE A 217 -1.14 13.52 13.68
N SER A 218 -1.55 12.27 13.93
CA SER A 218 -2.46 11.92 15.04
C SER A 218 -1.77 11.80 16.39
N GLY A 219 -0.45 11.62 16.41
CA GLY A 219 0.30 11.21 17.60
C GLY A 219 0.12 9.73 17.96
N MET A 220 -0.58 8.95 17.13
CA MET A 220 -0.81 7.52 17.34
C MET A 220 0.52 6.75 17.41
N LYS A 221 0.65 5.87 18.40
CA LYS A 221 1.85 5.05 18.61
C LYS A 221 2.07 4.05 17.48
N ILE A 222 3.32 3.86 17.09
CA ILE A 222 3.70 2.87 16.04
C ILE A 222 4.55 1.78 16.68
N TYR A 223 4.11 0.54 16.54
CA TYR A 223 4.90 -0.65 16.84
C TYR A 223 5.41 -1.27 15.55
N ILE A 224 6.72 -1.23 15.32
CA ILE A 224 7.32 -1.76 14.10
C ILE A 224 7.40 -3.29 14.20
N CYS A 225 6.90 -4.00 13.18
CA CYS A 225 7.01 -5.45 13.06
C CYS A 225 8.48 -5.87 13.04
N SER A 226 8.88 -6.71 13.99
CA SER A 226 10.26 -7.19 14.08
C SER A 226 10.50 -8.48 13.28
N ASP A 227 9.47 -9.34 13.16
CA ASP A 227 9.55 -10.62 12.48
C ASP A 227 8.21 -10.93 11.75
N LYS A 228 8.25 -10.81 10.42
CA LYS A 228 7.08 -11.09 9.56
C LYS A 228 6.56 -12.54 9.66
N THR A 229 7.33 -13.44 10.24
CA THR A 229 6.89 -14.83 10.48
C THR A 229 6.09 -14.98 11.76
N LYS A 230 6.18 -14.00 12.69
CA LYS A 230 5.56 -13.98 14.04
C LYS A 230 4.50 -12.90 14.20
N ILE A 231 3.86 -12.49 13.09
CA ILE A 231 2.87 -11.38 13.10
C ILE A 231 1.77 -11.61 14.16
N ILE A 232 1.23 -12.83 14.26
CA ILE A 232 0.12 -13.12 15.19
C ILE A 232 0.60 -12.99 16.65
N GLU A 233 1.78 -13.51 16.95
CA GLU A 233 2.35 -13.42 18.29
C GLU A 233 2.63 -11.97 18.69
N GLU A 234 3.23 -11.20 17.77
CA GLU A 234 3.55 -9.79 18.03
C GLU A 234 2.31 -8.92 18.15
N ILE A 235 1.26 -9.15 17.33
CA ILE A 235 -0.01 -8.41 17.44
C ILE A 235 -0.67 -8.67 18.80
N LYS A 236 -0.63 -9.90 19.31
CA LYS A 236 -1.14 -10.22 20.66
C LYS A 236 -0.37 -9.53 21.77
N GLU A 237 0.94 -9.36 21.61
CA GLU A 237 1.79 -8.62 22.55
C GLU A 237 1.49 -7.12 22.51
N VAL A 238 1.43 -6.53 21.31
CA VAL A 238 1.23 -5.09 21.07
C VAL A 238 -0.20 -4.64 21.39
N ARG A 239 -1.20 -5.47 21.08
CA ARG A 239 -2.63 -5.16 21.24
C ARG A 239 -3.03 -3.84 20.57
N PRO A 240 -2.77 -3.67 19.25
CA PRO A 240 -2.98 -2.41 18.57
C PRO A 240 -4.46 -2.06 18.48
N SER A 241 -4.77 -0.76 18.38
CA SER A 241 -6.12 -0.26 18.04
C SER A 241 -6.35 -0.15 16.55
N LEU A 242 -5.30 -0.03 15.76
CA LEU A 242 -5.33 -0.06 14.29
C LEU A 242 -4.41 -1.16 13.74
N PHE A 243 -4.94 -1.99 12.87
CA PHE A 243 -4.15 -2.90 12.07
C PHE A 243 -4.50 -2.75 10.59
N SER A 244 -3.51 -2.38 9.78
CA SER A 244 -3.65 -2.28 8.32
C SER A 244 -3.06 -3.51 7.67
N ALA A 245 -3.86 -4.27 6.94
CA ALA A 245 -3.47 -5.53 6.37
C ALA A 245 -3.75 -5.60 4.85
N VAL A 246 -3.07 -6.51 4.18
CA VAL A 246 -3.42 -6.97 2.84
C VAL A 246 -4.19 -8.29 2.95
N PRO A 247 -5.00 -8.66 1.93
CA PRO A 247 -5.81 -9.88 1.97
C PRO A 247 -5.02 -11.14 2.33
N LEU A 248 -3.79 -11.27 1.84
CA LEU A 248 -2.93 -12.42 2.16
C LEU A 248 -2.70 -12.62 3.67
N VAL A 249 -2.60 -11.55 4.42
CA VAL A 249 -2.43 -11.61 5.89
C VAL A 249 -3.76 -11.95 6.55
N LEU A 250 -4.87 -11.38 6.08
CA LEU A 250 -6.20 -11.70 6.60
C LEU A 250 -6.61 -13.14 6.32
N ASN A 251 -6.19 -13.73 5.19
CA ASN A 251 -6.35 -15.15 4.91
C ASN A 251 -5.67 -16.01 5.99
N LYS A 252 -4.43 -15.68 6.36
CA LYS A 252 -3.71 -16.40 7.42
C LYS A 252 -4.38 -16.22 8.80
N VAL A 253 -4.85 -15.02 9.10
CA VAL A 253 -5.60 -14.74 10.34
C VAL A 253 -6.89 -15.57 10.38
N TYR A 254 -7.62 -15.62 9.25
CA TYR A 254 -8.82 -16.45 9.10
C TYR A 254 -8.53 -17.95 9.28
N GLU A 255 -7.51 -18.49 8.58
CA GLU A 255 -7.12 -19.90 8.69
C GLU A 255 -6.73 -20.25 10.13
N TYR A 256 -5.98 -19.36 10.81
CA TYR A 256 -5.63 -19.54 12.22
C TYR A 256 -6.87 -19.52 13.11
N ALA A 257 -7.79 -18.57 12.91
CA ALA A 257 -9.04 -18.46 13.66
C ALA A 257 -9.88 -19.74 13.58
N VAL A 258 -10.08 -20.23 12.34
CA VAL A 258 -10.87 -21.45 12.08
C VAL A 258 -10.20 -22.69 12.69
N SER A 259 -8.88 -22.83 12.50
CA SER A 259 -8.14 -24.02 12.98
C SER A 259 -8.02 -24.11 14.49
N THR A 260 -7.99 -22.97 15.19
CA THR A 260 -7.83 -22.90 16.66
C THR A 260 -9.15 -22.59 17.38
N SER A 261 -10.22 -22.29 16.66
CA SER A 261 -11.49 -21.78 17.23
C SER A 261 -11.28 -20.53 18.10
N THR A 262 -10.31 -19.67 17.71
CA THR A 262 -10.00 -18.40 18.40
C THR A 262 -10.66 -17.26 17.63
N SER A 263 -11.29 -16.31 18.34
CA SER A 263 -11.93 -15.16 17.69
C SER A 263 -10.90 -14.24 17.00
N ILE A 264 -11.30 -13.58 15.92
CA ILE A 264 -10.46 -12.59 15.22
C ILE A 264 -10.02 -11.48 16.20
N GLN A 265 -10.93 -11.01 17.05
CA GLN A 265 -10.66 -9.98 18.02
C GLN A 265 -9.52 -10.39 18.98
N GLU A 266 -9.55 -11.65 19.46
CA GLU A 266 -8.49 -12.19 20.34
C GLU A 266 -7.16 -12.35 19.59
N ILE A 267 -7.20 -12.84 18.36
CA ILE A 267 -5.99 -12.97 17.50
C ILE A 267 -5.32 -11.62 17.30
N LEU A 268 -6.11 -10.57 17.12
CA LEU A 268 -5.64 -9.19 16.94
C LEU A 268 -5.36 -8.46 18.26
N GLY A 269 -5.29 -9.17 19.41
CA GLY A 269 -4.90 -8.62 20.70
C GLY A 269 -6.03 -8.03 21.55
N GLY A 270 -7.28 -8.08 21.08
CA GLY A 270 -8.47 -7.69 21.86
C GLY A 270 -8.73 -6.18 21.97
N ASN A 271 -7.99 -5.33 21.25
CA ASN A 271 -8.13 -3.86 21.35
C ASN A 271 -8.38 -3.19 20.00
N ILE A 272 -8.63 -3.97 18.94
CA ILE A 272 -8.84 -3.44 17.58
C ILE A 272 -10.08 -2.55 17.52
N LYS A 273 -9.88 -1.28 17.17
CA LYS A 273 -10.93 -0.33 16.79
C LYS A 273 -11.21 -0.40 15.28
N TYR A 274 -10.13 -0.46 14.49
CA TYR A 274 -10.22 -0.54 13.03
C TYR A 274 -9.25 -1.57 12.48
N LEU A 275 -9.76 -2.41 11.59
CA LEU A 275 -8.99 -3.31 10.74
C LEU A 275 -9.10 -2.83 9.29
N PHE A 276 -8.04 -2.25 8.74
CA PHE A 276 -8.02 -1.82 7.35
C PHE A 276 -7.58 -2.95 6.43
N CYS A 277 -8.27 -3.10 5.29
CA CYS A 277 -7.87 -4.02 4.23
C CYS A 277 -7.85 -3.31 2.88
N GLY A 278 -6.72 -3.39 2.17
CA GLY A 278 -6.56 -2.78 0.86
C GLY A 278 -5.44 -3.40 0.04
N GLY A 279 -5.24 -2.88 -1.17
CA GLY A 279 -4.15 -3.27 -2.06
C GLY A 279 -4.40 -4.51 -2.91
N ALA A 280 -5.43 -5.30 -2.62
CA ALA A 280 -5.87 -6.45 -3.41
C ALA A 280 -7.32 -6.83 -3.03
N PHE A 281 -7.90 -7.74 -3.80
CA PHE A 281 -9.24 -8.27 -3.53
C PHE A 281 -9.26 -9.17 -2.28
N LEU A 282 -10.20 -8.93 -1.36
CA LEU A 282 -10.45 -9.77 -0.19
C LEU A 282 -11.60 -10.75 -0.51
N GLU A 283 -11.37 -12.05 -0.27
CA GLU A 283 -12.39 -13.08 -0.50
C GLU A 283 -13.66 -12.81 0.32
N PRO A 284 -14.87 -12.89 -0.29
CA PRO A 284 -16.13 -12.60 0.39
C PRO A 284 -16.36 -13.43 1.65
N LYS A 285 -15.96 -14.72 1.64
CA LYS A 285 -16.10 -15.61 2.81
C LYS A 285 -15.28 -15.11 4.01
N ILE A 286 -14.07 -14.58 3.77
CA ILE A 286 -13.17 -14.05 4.82
C ILE A 286 -13.69 -12.72 5.33
N ARG A 287 -14.08 -11.83 4.41
CA ARG A 287 -14.77 -10.58 4.72
C ARG A 287 -15.97 -10.81 5.62
N LYS A 288 -16.86 -11.73 5.20
CA LYS A 288 -18.05 -12.09 5.97
C LYS A 288 -17.69 -12.62 7.36
N TYR A 289 -16.73 -13.55 7.45
CA TYR A 289 -16.30 -14.13 8.72
C TYR A 289 -15.80 -13.06 9.69
N ILE A 290 -14.89 -12.17 9.24
CA ILE A 290 -14.34 -11.11 10.07
C ILE A 290 -15.44 -10.15 10.57
N LYS A 291 -16.38 -9.80 9.69
CA LYS A 291 -17.48 -8.90 10.03
C LYS A 291 -18.52 -9.57 10.96
N ASP A 292 -18.80 -10.84 10.78
CA ASP A 292 -19.70 -11.61 11.66
C ASP A 292 -19.12 -11.75 13.10
N GLU A 293 -17.78 -11.76 13.25
CA GLU A 293 -17.09 -11.70 14.54
C GLU A 293 -17.14 -10.31 15.21
N GLY A 294 -17.81 -9.33 14.58
CA GLY A 294 -17.96 -7.97 15.11
C GLY A 294 -16.72 -7.08 14.99
N VAL A 295 -15.72 -7.48 14.18
CA VAL A 295 -14.55 -6.65 13.90
C VAL A 295 -14.91 -5.58 12.88
N ASN A 296 -14.52 -4.34 13.15
CA ASN A 296 -14.75 -3.21 12.27
C ASN A 296 -13.74 -3.23 11.11
N LEU A 297 -14.01 -4.11 10.13
CA LEU A 297 -13.24 -4.23 8.91
C LEU A 297 -13.64 -3.13 7.94
N LEU A 298 -12.70 -2.26 7.58
CA LEU A 298 -12.86 -1.18 6.61
C LEU A 298 -12.04 -1.49 5.36
N GLU A 299 -12.73 -1.74 4.26
CA GLU A 299 -12.07 -1.96 2.98
C GLU A 299 -11.73 -0.64 2.31
N ALA A 300 -10.57 -0.62 1.66
CA ALA A 300 -9.96 0.57 1.06
C ALA A 300 -9.58 0.30 -0.39
N TYR A 301 -9.86 1.25 -1.27
CA TYR A 301 -9.43 1.21 -2.65
C TYR A 301 -8.62 2.45 -3.03
N GLY A 302 -7.56 2.22 -3.78
CA GLY A 302 -6.73 3.25 -4.37
C GLY A 302 -5.46 2.69 -4.99
N LEU A 303 -4.63 3.58 -5.52
CA LEU A 303 -3.40 3.28 -6.26
C LEU A 303 -2.27 4.15 -5.74
N SER A 304 -1.03 3.85 -6.13
CA SER A 304 0.10 4.74 -5.88
C SER A 304 -0.14 6.12 -6.50
N GLU A 305 -0.73 6.15 -7.69
CA GLU A 305 -1.09 7.36 -8.45
C GLU A 305 -2.19 8.20 -7.79
N THR A 306 -2.98 7.62 -6.89
CA THR A 306 -3.97 8.34 -6.07
C THR A 306 -3.50 8.54 -4.63
N THR A 307 -2.19 8.44 -4.42
CA THR A 307 -1.50 8.64 -3.14
C THR A 307 -2.06 7.74 -2.02
N SER A 308 -2.48 6.56 -2.35
CA SER A 308 -3.03 5.48 -1.53
C SER A 308 -4.55 5.26 -1.68
N LEU A 309 -5.41 6.27 -1.53
CA LEU A 309 -6.85 6.04 -1.35
C LEU A 309 -7.73 6.89 -2.27
N ILE A 310 -8.79 6.28 -2.82
CA ILE A 310 -9.94 6.91 -3.47
C ILE A 310 -11.18 6.76 -2.58
N SER A 311 -11.33 5.59 -1.97
CA SER A 311 -12.47 5.27 -1.11
C SER A 311 -12.03 4.46 0.11
N LEU A 312 -12.82 4.58 1.17
CA LEU A 312 -12.70 3.80 2.40
C LEU A 312 -14.10 3.53 2.94
N GLU A 313 -14.35 2.32 3.41
CA GLU A 313 -15.61 1.99 4.05
C GLU A 313 -15.83 2.88 5.29
N TYR A 314 -17.06 3.34 5.50
CA TYR A 314 -17.37 4.25 6.62
C TYR A 314 -17.77 3.49 7.87
N SER A 315 -18.58 2.46 7.69
CA SER A 315 -19.06 1.59 8.74
C SER A 315 -19.54 0.29 8.12
N TYR A 316 -19.52 -0.77 8.93
CA TYR A 316 -20.08 -2.04 8.53
C TYR A 316 -21.58 -1.93 8.22
N ASN A 317 -21.96 -2.27 6.99
CA ASN A 317 -23.36 -2.51 6.61
C ASN A 317 -23.50 -3.94 6.11
N LYS A 318 -24.39 -4.72 6.76
CA LYS A 318 -24.66 -6.12 6.39
C LYS A 318 -25.18 -6.30 4.96
N ASP A 319 -25.82 -5.28 4.42
CA ASP A 319 -26.48 -5.33 3.12
C ASP A 319 -25.57 -4.88 1.96
N ASP A 320 -24.31 -4.49 2.25
CA ASP A 320 -23.42 -3.90 1.28
C ASP A 320 -22.01 -4.54 1.37
N PHE A 321 -21.96 -5.81 0.99
CA PHE A 321 -20.75 -6.63 1.12
C PHE A 321 -19.69 -6.38 0.06
N ASP A 322 -20.05 -5.82 -1.12
CA ASP A 322 -19.18 -5.82 -2.30
C ASP A 322 -18.54 -4.45 -2.58
N SER A 323 -18.92 -3.43 -1.78
CA SER A 323 -18.34 -2.09 -1.91
C SER A 323 -16.89 -2.07 -1.40
N VAL A 324 -16.04 -1.32 -2.10
CA VAL A 324 -14.69 -0.96 -1.64
C VAL A 324 -14.68 0.41 -0.93
N GLY A 325 -15.82 0.79 -0.41
CA GLY A 325 -16.01 1.94 0.46
C GLY A 325 -16.64 3.17 -0.20
N THR A 326 -16.93 4.13 0.65
CA THR A 326 -17.49 5.43 0.26
C THR A 326 -16.38 6.33 -0.30
N ILE A 327 -16.64 7.01 -1.41
CA ILE A 327 -15.74 7.97 -2.03
C ILE A 327 -15.50 9.13 -1.05
N PHE A 328 -14.27 9.63 -0.98
CA PHE A 328 -13.93 10.77 -0.13
C PHE A 328 -14.46 12.09 -0.70
N GLU A 329 -14.84 13.01 0.18
CA GLU A 329 -15.52 14.28 -0.17
C GLU A 329 -14.63 15.26 -0.95
N ASN A 330 -13.31 15.17 -0.84
CA ASN A 330 -12.34 16.00 -1.56
C ASN A 330 -11.92 15.41 -2.91
N GLN A 331 -12.62 14.38 -3.38
CA GLN A 331 -12.38 13.72 -4.66
C GLN A 331 -13.65 13.66 -5.49
N ILE A 332 -13.49 13.69 -6.80
CA ILE A 332 -14.58 13.52 -7.76
C ILE A 332 -14.30 12.26 -8.56
N VAL A 333 -15.14 11.25 -8.37
CA VAL A 333 -15.09 10.01 -9.15
C VAL A 333 -16.16 10.05 -10.23
N ARG A 334 -15.77 9.66 -11.44
CA ARG A 334 -16.67 9.51 -12.60
C ARG A 334 -16.45 8.12 -13.18
N ILE A 335 -17.52 7.52 -13.66
CA ILE A 335 -17.46 6.29 -14.46
C ILE A 335 -17.42 6.72 -15.92
N ASP A 336 -16.33 6.40 -16.59
CA ASP A 336 -16.11 6.76 -17.99
C ASP A 336 -16.64 5.66 -18.91
N GLU A 337 -17.29 6.06 -20.01
CA GLU A 337 -17.94 5.16 -20.97
C GLU A 337 -18.77 4.04 -20.34
N PRO A 338 -19.77 4.36 -19.46
CA PRO A 338 -20.54 3.35 -18.78
C PRO A 338 -21.43 2.54 -19.74
N ASP A 339 -21.52 1.24 -19.53
CA ASP A 339 -22.46 0.36 -20.22
C ASP A 339 -23.92 0.56 -19.71
N ALA A 340 -24.85 -0.26 -20.23
CA ALA A 340 -26.27 -0.19 -19.83
C ALA A 340 -26.53 -0.47 -18.33
N ASN A 341 -25.57 -1.04 -17.62
CA ASN A 341 -25.62 -1.31 -16.19
C ASN A 341 -24.87 -0.23 -15.36
N GLY A 342 -24.32 0.79 -16.02
CA GLY A 342 -23.53 1.84 -15.38
C GLY A 342 -22.09 1.42 -15.07
N ILE A 343 -21.61 0.32 -15.63
CA ILE A 343 -20.25 -0.21 -15.43
C ILE A 343 -19.32 0.39 -16.51
N GLY A 344 -18.22 1.00 -16.08
CA GLY A 344 -17.22 1.59 -16.95
C GLY A 344 -15.90 1.81 -16.25
N GLU A 345 -14.97 2.52 -16.88
CA GLU A 345 -13.69 2.82 -16.24
C GLU A 345 -13.86 3.85 -15.13
N ILE A 346 -13.24 3.55 -13.99
CA ILE A 346 -13.20 4.48 -12.85
C ILE A 346 -12.19 5.57 -13.18
N THR A 347 -12.64 6.82 -13.20
CA THR A 347 -11.78 7.99 -13.33
C THR A 347 -11.92 8.90 -12.13
N VAL A 348 -10.83 9.56 -11.72
CA VAL A 348 -10.80 10.34 -10.49
C VAL A 348 -10.05 11.64 -10.64
N LYS A 349 -10.53 12.68 -9.96
CA LYS A 349 -9.91 14.00 -9.87
C LYS A 349 -9.91 14.46 -8.42
N GLY A 350 -8.80 15.05 -7.95
CA GLY A 350 -8.66 15.54 -6.59
C GLY A 350 -7.22 15.91 -6.24
N ASP A 351 -7.03 16.52 -5.08
CA ASP A 351 -5.70 16.91 -4.60
C ASP A 351 -4.81 15.70 -4.23
N ASN A 352 -5.39 14.52 -4.09
CA ASN A 352 -4.70 13.25 -3.87
C ASN A 352 -4.05 12.65 -5.12
N ILE A 353 -4.29 13.22 -6.30
CA ILE A 353 -3.74 12.70 -7.56
C ILE A 353 -2.29 13.11 -7.70
N PHE A 354 -1.43 12.16 -8.05
CA PHE A 354 0.00 12.33 -8.22
C PHE A 354 0.36 13.44 -9.22
N ILE A 355 1.58 13.99 -9.10
CA ILE A 355 2.00 15.13 -9.93
C ILE A 355 2.77 14.72 -11.20
N GLY A 356 3.03 13.45 -11.42
CA GLY A 356 3.69 12.96 -12.63
C GLY A 356 4.33 11.60 -12.49
N TYR A 357 4.70 11.02 -13.64
CA TYR A 357 5.69 9.93 -13.70
C TYR A 357 7.05 10.53 -14.02
N TYR A 358 8.06 10.20 -13.22
CA TYR A 358 9.39 10.78 -13.39
C TYR A 358 9.97 10.48 -14.78
N ASN A 359 10.41 11.53 -15.50
CA ASN A 359 10.90 11.47 -16.88
C ASN A 359 9.96 10.80 -17.92
N ARG A 360 8.64 10.68 -17.62
CA ARG A 360 7.66 10.03 -18.48
C ARG A 360 6.43 10.93 -18.70
N GLU A 361 6.66 12.16 -19.20
CA GLU A 361 5.58 13.15 -19.39
C GLU A 361 4.50 12.68 -20.37
N ASP A 362 4.88 11.99 -21.45
CA ASP A 362 3.93 11.44 -22.41
C ASP A 362 3.02 10.40 -21.76
N LEU A 363 3.59 9.52 -20.92
CA LEU A 363 2.83 8.55 -20.15
C LEU A 363 1.89 9.25 -19.16
N TYR A 364 2.37 10.29 -18.48
CA TYR A 364 1.53 11.07 -17.56
C TYR A 364 0.35 11.68 -18.29
N LYS A 365 0.57 12.36 -19.42
CA LYS A 365 -0.52 12.94 -20.23
C LYS A 365 -1.51 11.89 -20.75
N SER A 366 -1.03 10.70 -21.10
CA SER A 366 -1.88 9.63 -21.65
C SER A 366 -2.84 8.98 -20.66
N VAL A 367 -2.66 9.20 -19.37
CA VAL A 367 -3.54 8.65 -18.32
C VAL A 367 -4.56 9.67 -17.79
N PHE A 368 -4.66 10.85 -18.42
CA PHE A 368 -5.68 11.86 -18.12
C PHE A 368 -6.55 12.14 -19.33
N ASP A 369 -7.81 12.43 -19.08
CA ASP A 369 -8.69 12.97 -20.11
C ASP A 369 -8.56 14.50 -20.25
N GLU A 370 -9.25 15.08 -21.23
CA GLU A 370 -9.27 16.54 -21.49
C GLU A 370 -9.84 17.37 -20.32
N LEU A 371 -10.63 16.76 -19.45
CA LEU A 371 -11.22 17.38 -18.27
C LEU A 371 -10.34 17.25 -17.02
N GLY A 372 -9.18 16.56 -17.15
CA GLY A 372 -8.21 16.35 -16.08
C GLY A 372 -8.59 15.24 -15.09
N TYR A 373 -9.38 14.25 -15.50
CA TYR A 373 -9.61 13.05 -14.72
C TYR A 373 -8.52 12.01 -15.00
N PHE A 374 -7.97 11.47 -13.95
CA PHE A 374 -7.01 10.36 -14.01
C PHE A 374 -7.75 9.05 -14.28
N HIS A 375 -7.33 8.32 -15.30
CA HIS A 375 -7.82 6.99 -15.68
C HIS A 375 -7.12 5.93 -14.84
N THR A 376 -7.85 5.26 -13.94
CA THR A 376 -7.27 4.27 -13.03
C THR A 376 -6.90 2.96 -13.72
N GLY A 377 -7.50 2.66 -14.86
CA GLY A 377 -7.43 1.36 -15.52
C GLY A 377 -8.25 0.28 -14.81
N ASP A 378 -9.05 0.65 -13.82
CA ASP A 378 -10.00 -0.23 -13.12
C ASP A 378 -11.41 0.00 -13.62
N ILE A 379 -12.17 -1.07 -13.71
CA ILE A 379 -13.58 -1.08 -14.09
C ILE A 379 -14.45 -1.20 -12.85
N GLY A 380 -15.50 -0.40 -12.81
CA GLY A 380 -16.42 -0.41 -11.67
C GLY A 380 -17.66 0.43 -11.90
N TYR A 381 -18.42 0.65 -10.83
CA TYR A 381 -19.59 1.52 -10.83
C TYR A 381 -19.73 2.22 -9.48
N VAL A 382 -20.53 3.28 -9.45
CA VAL A 382 -20.85 4.03 -8.23
C VAL A 382 -22.34 3.87 -7.94
N LYS A 383 -22.67 3.54 -6.70
CA LYS A 383 -24.02 3.48 -6.18
C LYS A 383 -24.06 4.13 -4.80
N GLU A 384 -24.92 5.12 -4.59
CA GLU A 384 -25.10 5.80 -3.29
C GLU A 384 -23.78 6.32 -2.71
N ASN A 385 -22.93 6.92 -3.54
CA ASN A 385 -21.58 7.41 -3.21
C ASN A 385 -20.58 6.32 -2.75
N LYS A 386 -20.90 5.05 -2.98
CA LYS A 386 -20.02 3.92 -2.74
C LYS A 386 -19.46 3.39 -4.05
N LEU A 387 -18.22 2.97 -4.01
CA LEU A 387 -17.49 2.45 -5.16
C LEU A 387 -17.47 0.93 -5.15
N TYR A 388 -17.74 0.33 -6.30
CA TYR A 388 -17.74 -1.11 -6.53
C TYR A 388 -16.76 -1.44 -7.65
N LEU A 389 -15.85 -2.37 -7.38
CA LEU A 389 -14.88 -2.84 -8.36
C LEU A 389 -15.44 -4.08 -9.08
N VAL A 390 -15.27 -4.10 -10.39
CA VAL A 390 -15.66 -5.21 -11.26
C VAL A 390 -14.43 -5.94 -11.79
N GLY A 391 -13.37 -5.20 -12.14
CA GLY A 391 -12.13 -5.77 -12.62
C GLY A 391 -11.16 -4.75 -13.21
N ARG A 392 -10.19 -5.24 -13.99
CA ARG A 392 -9.20 -4.43 -14.68
C ARG A 392 -9.55 -4.22 -16.16
N LYS A 393 -9.51 -2.98 -16.66
CA LYS A 393 -9.79 -2.63 -18.07
C LYS A 393 -9.03 -3.52 -19.06
N LYS A 394 -7.75 -3.80 -18.77
CA LYS A 394 -6.89 -4.65 -19.63
C LYS A 394 -7.23 -6.14 -19.60
N ARG A 395 -8.04 -6.58 -18.64
CA ARG A 395 -8.49 -7.97 -18.53
C ARG A 395 -9.88 -8.19 -19.10
N VAL A 396 -10.61 -7.12 -19.42
CA VAL A 396 -11.95 -7.23 -20.00
C VAL A 396 -11.88 -7.99 -21.31
N ILE A 397 -12.67 -9.05 -21.43
CA ILE A 397 -12.77 -9.85 -22.64
C ILE A 397 -13.99 -9.37 -23.41
N ILE A 398 -13.76 -8.78 -24.58
CA ILE A 398 -14.81 -8.24 -25.44
C ILE A 398 -15.21 -9.29 -26.48
N LYS A 399 -16.42 -9.84 -26.34
CA LYS A 399 -16.93 -10.83 -27.30
C LYS A 399 -17.42 -10.18 -28.59
N PRO A 400 -17.48 -10.94 -29.73
CA PRO A 400 -17.90 -10.41 -31.03
C PRO A 400 -19.28 -9.77 -31.05
N ASN A 401 -20.15 -10.08 -30.09
CA ASN A 401 -21.46 -9.45 -29.89
C ASN A 401 -21.43 -8.18 -29.04
N ALA A 402 -20.25 -7.57 -28.89
CA ALA A 402 -19.98 -6.38 -28.07
C ALA A 402 -20.33 -6.55 -26.58
N ARG A 403 -20.40 -7.79 -26.08
CA ARG A 403 -20.61 -8.06 -24.66
C ARG A 403 -19.28 -8.17 -23.92
N ASN A 404 -19.14 -7.38 -22.87
CA ASN A 404 -17.99 -7.45 -21.97
C ASN A 404 -18.13 -8.64 -21.02
N ILE A 405 -17.04 -9.36 -20.82
CA ILE A 405 -16.86 -10.35 -19.76
C ILE A 405 -15.79 -9.80 -18.85
N TYR A 406 -16.08 -9.77 -17.57
CA TYR A 406 -15.17 -9.35 -16.51
C TYR A 406 -14.65 -10.61 -15.81
N PRO A 407 -13.40 -11.05 -16.10
CA PRO A 407 -12.85 -12.30 -15.57
C PRO A 407 -12.89 -12.34 -14.04
N GLU A 408 -12.60 -11.22 -13.39
CA GLU A 408 -12.54 -11.10 -11.94
C GLU A 408 -13.87 -11.46 -11.26
N GLU A 409 -15.00 -11.01 -11.78
CA GLU A 409 -16.32 -11.38 -11.25
C GLU A 409 -16.57 -12.89 -11.32
N LEU A 410 -16.19 -13.51 -12.43
CA LEU A 410 -16.35 -14.95 -12.61
C LEU A 410 -15.37 -15.75 -11.75
N GLU A 411 -14.15 -15.23 -11.56
CA GLU A 411 -13.14 -15.82 -10.67
C GLU A 411 -13.65 -15.86 -9.22
N VAL A 412 -14.25 -14.75 -8.75
CA VAL A 412 -14.87 -14.66 -7.41
C VAL A 412 -16.00 -15.68 -7.27
N LEU A 413 -16.90 -15.73 -8.26
CA LEU A 413 -18.01 -16.67 -8.25
C LEU A 413 -17.54 -18.13 -8.14
N LEU A 414 -16.44 -18.47 -8.82
CA LEU A 414 -15.88 -19.82 -8.75
C LEU A 414 -15.11 -20.08 -7.46
N LEU A 415 -14.41 -19.07 -6.90
CA LEU A 415 -13.77 -19.17 -5.58
C LEU A 415 -14.78 -19.47 -4.46
N GLU A 416 -15.98 -18.92 -4.54
CA GLU A 416 -17.05 -19.18 -3.55
C GLU A 416 -17.66 -20.59 -3.66
N ARG A 417 -17.57 -21.22 -4.83
CA ARG A 417 -18.24 -22.50 -5.14
C ARG A 417 -17.36 -23.71 -5.06
N PHE A 418 -16.05 -23.52 -5.28
CA PHE A 418 -15.09 -24.62 -5.35
C PHE A 418 -14.04 -24.48 -4.25
N ASP A 419 -13.59 -25.60 -3.72
CA ASP A 419 -12.48 -25.65 -2.75
C ASP A 419 -11.11 -25.50 -3.45
N VAL A 420 -10.83 -24.26 -3.86
CA VAL A 420 -9.63 -23.87 -4.60
C VAL A 420 -8.96 -22.69 -3.94
N ASP A 421 -7.65 -22.58 -4.11
CA ASP A 421 -6.85 -21.51 -3.51
C ASP A 421 -6.83 -20.24 -4.39
N ALA A 422 -6.99 -20.40 -5.70
CA ALA A 422 -7.12 -19.31 -6.66
C ALA A 422 -7.80 -19.76 -7.95
N VAL A 423 -8.39 -18.83 -8.67
CA VAL A 423 -8.97 -19.03 -10.00
C VAL A 423 -8.37 -17.98 -10.93
N LYS A 424 -8.12 -18.36 -12.18
CA LYS A 424 -7.73 -17.44 -13.24
C LYS A 424 -8.53 -17.75 -14.49
N ILE A 425 -9.26 -16.75 -14.99
CA ILE A 425 -10.01 -16.82 -16.24
C ILE A 425 -9.32 -15.93 -17.29
N TYR A 426 -9.17 -16.47 -18.49
CA TYR A 426 -8.53 -15.77 -19.60
C TYR A 426 -9.06 -16.25 -20.97
N GLU A 427 -8.85 -15.41 -21.98
CA GLU A 427 -9.16 -15.76 -23.34
C GLU A 427 -7.91 -16.21 -24.10
N LYS A 428 -8.05 -17.26 -24.88
CA LYS A 428 -7.02 -17.75 -25.80
C LYS A 428 -7.70 -18.28 -27.06
N GLN A 429 -7.33 -17.76 -28.22
CA GLN A 429 -7.93 -18.14 -29.52
C GLN A 429 -9.47 -18.05 -29.52
N ASP A 430 -10.01 -16.91 -29.05
CA ASP A 430 -11.44 -16.60 -28.94
C ASP A 430 -12.24 -17.54 -27.99
N LYS A 431 -11.55 -18.39 -27.23
CA LYS A 431 -12.11 -19.34 -26.27
C LYS A 431 -11.81 -18.92 -24.84
N LEU A 432 -12.78 -19.15 -23.96
CA LEU A 432 -12.62 -18.91 -22.53
C LEU A 432 -12.02 -20.13 -21.82
N HIS A 433 -10.98 -19.87 -21.06
CA HIS A 433 -10.25 -20.87 -20.29
C HIS A 433 -10.27 -20.53 -18.81
N CYS A 434 -10.29 -21.56 -17.96
CA CYS A 434 -10.24 -21.42 -16.51
C CYS A 434 -9.11 -22.27 -15.94
N SER A 435 -8.20 -21.68 -15.18
CA SER A 435 -7.20 -22.38 -14.39
C SER A 435 -7.59 -22.31 -12.92
N LEU A 436 -7.77 -23.48 -12.29
CA LEU A 436 -8.06 -23.65 -10.88
C LEU A 436 -6.79 -24.06 -10.14
N TYR A 437 -6.38 -23.30 -9.15
CA TYR A 437 -5.20 -23.60 -8.33
C TYR A 437 -5.65 -24.31 -7.05
N SER A 438 -5.32 -25.61 -6.93
CA SER A 438 -5.71 -26.40 -5.76
C SER A 438 -4.85 -27.64 -5.61
N ASN A 439 -4.55 -27.99 -4.36
CA ASN A 439 -3.95 -29.29 -4.01
C ASN A 439 -5.01 -30.36 -3.66
N ARG A 440 -6.29 -29.96 -3.55
CA ARG A 440 -7.41 -30.77 -3.11
C ARG A 440 -8.29 -31.25 -4.27
N LEU A 441 -8.42 -30.42 -5.30
CA LEU A 441 -9.24 -30.69 -6.47
C LEU A 441 -8.46 -31.49 -7.53
N LYS A 442 -9.16 -32.35 -8.26
CA LYS A 442 -8.61 -33.07 -9.43
C LYS A 442 -9.43 -32.72 -10.67
N TYR A 443 -8.76 -32.58 -11.81
CA TYR A 443 -9.44 -32.41 -13.08
C TYR A 443 -10.31 -33.62 -13.42
N SER A 444 -11.54 -33.37 -13.86
CA SER A 444 -12.41 -34.33 -14.52
C SER A 444 -13.26 -33.64 -15.60
N LYS A 445 -13.86 -34.42 -16.51
CA LYS A 445 -14.79 -33.85 -17.50
C LYS A 445 -16.07 -33.30 -16.85
N GLU A 446 -16.45 -33.91 -15.74
CA GLU A 446 -17.58 -33.48 -14.92
C GLU A 446 -17.32 -32.12 -14.30
N LEU A 447 -16.07 -31.83 -13.88
CA LEU A 447 -15.67 -30.54 -13.31
C LEU A 447 -15.94 -29.37 -14.25
N LEU A 448 -15.63 -29.49 -15.55
CA LEU A 448 -15.95 -28.44 -16.52
C LEU A 448 -17.45 -28.21 -16.66
N LYS A 449 -18.26 -29.27 -16.61
CA LYS A 449 -19.74 -29.16 -16.63
C LYS A 449 -20.25 -28.47 -15.38
N GLU A 450 -19.69 -28.82 -14.24
CA GLU A 450 -20.03 -28.23 -12.94
C GLU A 450 -19.67 -26.73 -12.91
N ILE A 451 -18.45 -26.36 -13.29
CA ILE A 451 -18.02 -24.96 -13.45
C ILE A 451 -19.04 -24.22 -14.33
N ASN A 452 -19.33 -24.77 -15.49
CA ASN A 452 -20.26 -24.16 -16.43
C ASN A 452 -21.70 -24.08 -15.90
N SER A 453 -22.13 -24.94 -14.97
CA SER A 453 -23.44 -24.83 -14.36
C SER A 453 -23.62 -23.56 -13.53
N HIS A 454 -22.54 -23.07 -12.91
CA HIS A 454 -22.52 -21.86 -12.08
C HIS A 454 -22.33 -20.57 -12.88
N LEU A 455 -21.81 -20.63 -14.11
CA LEU A 455 -21.52 -19.45 -14.91
C LEU A 455 -22.72 -19.01 -15.78
N PRO A 456 -22.81 -17.71 -16.13
CA PRO A 456 -23.79 -17.20 -17.07
C PRO A 456 -23.65 -17.87 -18.45
N LYS A 457 -24.75 -17.94 -19.21
CA LYS A 457 -24.74 -18.56 -20.55
C LYS A 457 -23.71 -17.96 -21.52
N TYR A 458 -23.43 -16.68 -21.37
CA TYR A 458 -22.50 -15.94 -22.25
C TYR A 458 -21.04 -16.07 -21.86
N ALA A 459 -20.75 -16.63 -20.67
CA ALA A 459 -19.42 -16.74 -20.11
C ALA A 459 -19.05 -18.19 -19.75
N LYS A 460 -19.56 -19.16 -20.53
CA LYS A 460 -19.20 -20.57 -20.36
C LYS A 460 -17.75 -20.81 -20.75
N MET A 461 -17.04 -21.59 -19.95
CA MET A 461 -15.66 -21.98 -20.23
C MET A 461 -15.61 -23.08 -21.29
N ASP A 462 -14.72 -22.91 -22.26
CA ASP A 462 -14.42 -23.94 -23.27
C ASP A 462 -13.54 -25.04 -22.70
N SER A 463 -12.68 -24.69 -21.75
CA SER A 463 -11.85 -25.67 -21.04
C SER A 463 -11.52 -25.21 -19.61
N CYS A 464 -11.15 -26.16 -18.76
CA CYS A 464 -10.57 -25.90 -17.47
C CYS A 464 -9.34 -26.79 -17.26
N GLU A 465 -8.46 -26.34 -16.40
CA GLU A 465 -7.31 -27.12 -15.89
C GLU A 465 -7.21 -26.96 -14.37
N VAL A 466 -6.64 -27.96 -13.71
CA VAL A 466 -6.31 -27.90 -12.28
C VAL A 466 -4.81 -27.90 -12.13
N ILE A 467 -4.28 -26.84 -11.56
CA ILE A 467 -2.86 -26.61 -11.34
C ILE A 467 -2.56 -26.84 -9.86
N LYS A 468 -1.59 -27.69 -9.56
CA LYS A 468 -1.12 -27.84 -8.18
C LYS A 468 -0.55 -26.55 -7.66
N ASN A 469 -1.06 -26.12 -6.51
CA ASN A 469 -0.61 -24.90 -5.89
C ASN A 469 0.72 -25.12 -5.14
N ASN A 470 1.81 -24.63 -5.72
CA ASN A 470 3.13 -24.62 -5.09
C ASN A 470 3.39 -23.34 -4.28
N LEU A 471 2.33 -22.63 -3.87
CA LEU A 471 2.43 -21.35 -3.13
C LEU A 471 3.06 -21.47 -1.73
N SER A 472 3.26 -22.69 -1.20
CA SER A 472 3.98 -22.90 0.06
C SER A 472 5.48 -22.52 0.01
N THR A 473 6.04 -22.22 -1.17
CA THR A 473 7.47 -21.93 -1.36
C THR A 473 7.82 -20.48 -1.71
N LYS A 474 6.82 -19.57 -1.88
CA LYS A 474 7.08 -18.15 -2.23
C LYS A 474 6.87 -17.15 -1.08
N LEU A 475 6.79 -17.62 0.15
CA LEU A 475 6.77 -16.81 1.37
C LEU A 475 8.00 -17.13 2.25
N LYS A 476 9.16 -17.32 1.62
CA LYS A 476 10.45 -17.23 2.30
C LYS A 476 11.14 -15.95 1.91
#